data_a5d87c8a4e9f251b3e388150f4d71515
#
_entry.id   a5d87c8a4e9f251b3e388150f4d71515
#
_cell.length_a   1.000
_cell.length_b   1.000
_cell.length_c   1.000
_cell.angle_alpha   90.00
_cell.angle_beta   90.00
_cell.angle_gamma   90.00
#
_symmetry.space_group_name_H-M   'P 1'
#
loop_
_entity.id
_entity.type
_entity.pdbx_description
1 polymer ?
#
loop_
_entity_poly.entity_id
_entity_poly.type
_entity_poly.pdbx_seq_one_letter_code
_entity_poly.pdbx_strand_id
1 'polypeptide(L)'
;MNSFGTIFRLTSFGESHGKGVGGVIDGMPAGVEIDMDFIQKELNRRRPGQSSIVTPRKEGDKVEFLSGVFNGYSTGTPIGFVVYNENQHSGDYDNLREAYRPSHADYTYQQKYGYRDHRGGGRSSARETIARCVAGALAKLALRKLSVDIRAFTSQVGPIKLPKDYTHYDLNKIESNIVRCPDVDTAEKMIELIADVKSEGDTIGGVITCVIKNVPVGLGDPVFNKLHADLGNAMLSINAVKGFEYGMGFDGVQYRGSEMNDVFIKKDGKVSTMTNHSGGIQGGISNGEDIYFRVAFKPIATILRDIRTLDYAGNEINLKAKGRHDPCVLPRAVPIVESMAAMVILDHYLLNKTRHMD
;
A
#
# COMPACT_ATOMS: atom_id res chain seq x y z
N MET A 1 -16.93 -0.97 3.66
CA MET A 1 -17.16 -1.52 2.30
C MET A 1 -16.00 -2.45 1.94
N ASN A 2 -16.23 -3.39 1.01
CA ASN A 2 -15.21 -4.34 0.55
C ASN A 2 -14.84 -4.10 -0.93
N SER A 3 -15.31 -2.99 -1.48
CA SER A 3 -15.03 -2.57 -2.88
C SER A 3 -14.34 -1.22 -2.89
N PHE A 4 -13.38 -1.06 -3.82
CA PHE A 4 -12.60 0.15 -4.07
C PHE A 4 -12.47 0.37 -5.58
N GLY A 5 -12.53 1.64 -6.03
CA GLY A 5 -12.51 2.04 -7.43
C GLY A 5 -13.91 2.26 -8.00
N THR A 6 -13.98 2.93 -9.13
CA THR A 6 -15.22 3.30 -9.84
C THR A 6 -15.40 2.45 -11.09
N ILE A 7 -14.55 2.59 -12.10
CA ILE A 7 -14.53 1.76 -13.31
C ILE A 7 -13.63 0.55 -13.07
N PHE A 8 -12.33 0.79 -12.79
CA PHE A 8 -11.43 -0.27 -12.37
C PHE A 8 -11.65 -0.57 -10.90
N ARG A 9 -12.47 -1.54 -10.58
CA ARG A 9 -12.99 -1.79 -9.25
C ARG A 9 -12.62 -3.16 -8.73
N LEU A 10 -12.01 -3.20 -7.54
CA LEU A 10 -11.75 -4.40 -6.78
C LEU A 10 -12.83 -4.61 -5.72
N THR A 11 -13.48 -5.77 -5.69
CA THR A 11 -14.24 -6.27 -4.54
C THR A 11 -13.48 -7.44 -3.92
N SER A 12 -12.97 -7.28 -2.70
CA SER A 12 -12.15 -8.30 -2.02
C SER A 12 -12.92 -9.08 -0.95
N PHE A 13 -12.54 -10.34 -0.75
CA PHE A 13 -13.11 -11.24 0.26
C PHE A 13 -12.04 -12.11 0.93
N GLY A 14 -12.45 -12.85 1.96
CA GLY A 14 -11.60 -13.80 2.69
C GLY A 14 -10.87 -13.20 3.88
N GLU A 15 -10.40 -14.05 4.77
CA GLU A 15 -9.75 -13.73 6.04
C GLU A 15 -8.41 -14.45 6.19
N SER A 16 -7.61 -13.94 7.17
CA SER A 16 -6.25 -14.46 7.41
C SER A 16 -6.21 -15.92 7.86
N HIS A 17 -7.29 -16.44 8.47
CA HIS A 17 -7.43 -17.81 8.97
C HIS A 17 -8.62 -18.55 8.32
N GLY A 18 -9.20 -17.99 7.24
CA GLY A 18 -10.12 -18.68 6.36
C GLY A 18 -9.39 -19.59 5.35
N LYS A 19 -10.14 -20.17 4.42
CA LYS A 19 -9.57 -21.01 3.35
C LYS A 19 -8.62 -20.24 2.42
N GLY A 20 -8.90 -18.95 2.19
CA GLY A 20 -8.12 -18.10 1.31
C GLY A 20 -8.58 -16.66 1.32
N VAL A 21 -7.90 -15.84 0.58
CA VAL A 21 -8.28 -14.45 0.25
C VAL A 21 -8.38 -14.33 -1.26
N GLY A 22 -9.27 -13.49 -1.74
CA GLY A 22 -9.45 -13.30 -3.17
C GLY A 22 -10.22 -12.03 -3.49
N GLY A 23 -10.61 -11.90 -4.73
CA GLY A 23 -11.39 -10.76 -5.19
C GLY A 23 -11.97 -10.96 -6.57
N VAL A 24 -12.82 -10.02 -6.93
CA VAL A 24 -13.30 -9.80 -8.28
C VAL A 24 -12.84 -8.41 -8.71
N ILE A 25 -12.19 -8.34 -9.85
CA ILE A 25 -11.79 -7.08 -10.49
C ILE A 25 -12.71 -6.86 -11.68
N ASP A 26 -13.43 -5.76 -11.66
CA ASP A 26 -14.27 -5.30 -12.75
C ASP A 26 -13.64 -4.11 -13.47
N GLY A 27 -13.99 -3.87 -14.74
CA GLY A 27 -13.52 -2.74 -15.52
C GLY A 27 -12.06 -2.85 -16.01
N MET A 28 -11.44 -4.03 -15.98
CA MET A 28 -10.16 -4.25 -16.64
C MET A 28 -10.34 -4.15 -18.16
N PRO A 29 -9.59 -3.28 -18.87
CA PRO A 29 -9.67 -3.21 -20.33
C PRO A 29 -9.35 -4.56 -20.99
N ALA A 30 -10.08 -4.89 -22.07
CA ALA A 30 -9.80 -6.09 -22.86
C ALA A 30 -8.47 -5.97 -23.61
N GLY A 31 -7.82 -7.12 -23.88
CA GLY A 31 -6.60 -7.20 -24.67
C GLY A 31 -5.33 -6.69 -23.95
N VAL A 32 -5.34 -6.65 -22.63
CA VAL A 32 -4.12 -6.44 -21.83
C VAL A 32 -3.47 -7.80 -21.60
N GLU A 33 -2.20 -7.93 -21.93
CA GLU A 33 -1.41 -9.12 -21.66
C GLU A 33 -1.27 -9.35 -20.15
N ILE A 34 -1.60 -10.55 -19.70
CA ILE A 34 -1.55 -10.99 -18.31
C ILE A 34 -0.24 -11.73 -18.06
N ASP A 35 0.79 -10.98 -17.70
CA ASP A 35 2.12 -11.46 -17.34
C ASP A 35 2.07 -12.07 -15.93
N MET A 36 1.91 -13.40 -15.86
CA MET A 36 1.79 -14.15 -14.60
C MET A 36 3.06 -14.07 -13.76
N ASP A 37 4.24 -14.03 -14.38
CA ASP A 37 5.52 -13.92 -13.67
C ASP A 37 5.66 -12.56 -13.00
N PHE A 38 5.24 -11.50 -13.68
CA PHE A 38 5.18 -10.16 -13.11
C PHE A 38 4.21 -10.09 -11.93
N ILE A 39 2.99 -10.64 -12.07
CA ILE A 39 1.99 -10.65 -10.98
C ILE A 39 2.54 -11.42 -9.78
N GLN A 40 3.14 -12.58 -9.99
CA GLN A 40 3.73 -13.38 -8.92
C GLN A 40 4.92 -12.66 -8.27
N LYS A 41 5.73 -11.94 -9.04
CA LYS A 41 6.82 -11.11 -8.52
C LYS A 41 6.29 -10.00 -7.59
N GLU A 42 5.22 -9.31 -7.97
CA GLU A 42 4.58 -8.29 -7.11
C GLU A 42 4.04 -8.91 -5.81
N LEU A 43 3.41 -10.09 -5.87
CA LEU A 43 2.98 -10.83 -4.70
C LEU A 43 4.15 -11.27 -3.82
N ASN A 44 5.25 -11.73 -4.42
CA ASN A 44 6.46 -12.11 -3.72
C ASN A 44 7.09 -10.93 -2.95
N ARG A 45 7.02 -9.71 -3.48
CA ARG A 45 7.45 -8.48 -2.79
C ARG A 45 6.63 -8.20 -1.53
N ARG A 46 5.35 -8.60 -1.50
CA ARG A 46 4.45 -8.40 -0.37
C ARG A 46 4.49 -9.54 0.66
N ARG A 47 4.75 -10.77 0.25
CA ARG A 47 4.61 -11.98 1.09
C ARG A 47 5.42 -11.89 2.39
N PRO A 48 5.03 -12.62 3.47
CA PRO A 48 5.84 -12.75 4.67
C PRO A 48 7.09 -13.61 4.44
N GLY A 49 8.05 -13.55 5.36
CA GLY A 49 9.21 -14.45 5.36
C GLY A 49 10.29 -14.12 4.32
N GLN A 50 10.36 -12.88 3.84
CA GLN A 50 11.31 -12.47 2.79
C GLN A 50 12.72 -12.20 3.31
N SER A 51 12.85 -11.81 4.58
CA SER A 51 14.13 -11.37 5.16
C SER A 51 14.15 -11.49 6.69
N SER A 52 15.31 -11.19 7.29
CA SER A 52 15.52 -11.20 8.74
C SER A 52 14.71 -10.12 9.49
N ILE A 53 14.32 -9.04 8.81
CA ILE A 53 13.61 -7.88 9.39
C ILE A 53 12.09 -7.94 9.19
N VAL A 54 11.53 -9.06 8.73
CA VAL A 54 10.08 -9.29 8.62
C VAL A 54 9.69 -10.55 9.41
N THR A 55 8.39 -10.83 9.47
CA THR A 55 7.86 -12.03 10.14
C THR A 55 8.45 -13.32 9.53
N PRO A 56 8.74 -14.35 10.34
CA PRO A 56 9.22 -15.65 9.86
C PRO A 56 8.13 -16.54 9.25
N ARG A 57 6.87 -16.10 9.20
CA ARG A 57 5.78 -16.84 8.53
C ARG A 57 6.15 -17.06 7.06
N LYS A 58 5.84 -18.23 6.51
CA LYS A 58 6.09 -18.57 5.09
C LYS A 58 4.77 -18.86 4.40
N GLU A 59 4.54 -18.22 3.27
CA GLU A 59 3.36 -18.42 2.42
C GLU A 59 3.81 -18.39 0.95
N GLY A 60 3.20 -19.21 0.12
CA GLY A 60 3.48 -19.21 -1.32
C GLY A 60 2.84 -18.03 -2.05
N ASP A 61 1.71 -17.58 -1.58
CA ASP A 61 0.88 -16.49 -2.16
C ASP A 61 0.65 -16.68 -3.67
N LYS A 62 0.47 -17.94 -4.10
CA LYS A 62 0.15 -18.24 -5.50
C LYS A 62 -1.26 -17.78 -5.83
N VAL A 63 -1.40 -16.94 -6.87
CA VAL A 63 -2.69 -16.52 -7.37
C VAL A 63 -3.22 -17.49 -8.42
N GLU A 64 -4.50 -17.83 -8.30
CA GLU A 64 -5.26 -18.58 -9.29
C GLU A 64 -6.36 -17.67 -9.86
N PHE A 65 -6.36 -17.48 -11.18
CA PHE A 65 -7.42 -16.75 -11.88
C PHE A 65 -8.53 -17.72 -12.29
N LEU A 66 -9.76 -17.37 -11.94
CA LEU A 66 -10.96 -18.19 -12.15
C LEU A 66 -11.76 -17.74 -13.37
N SER A 67 -11.61 -16.51 -13.82
CA SER A 67 -12.34 -15.92 -14.94
C SER A 67 -11.63 -14.67 -15.48
N GLY A 68 -12.10 -14.14 -16.63
CA GLY A 68 -11.69 -12.86 -17.17
C GLY A 68 -10.33 -12.86 -17.90
N VAL A 69 -9.71 -14.05 -18.06
CA VAL A 69 -8.45 -14.23 -18.80
C VAL A 69 -8.61 -15.36 -19.82
N PHE A 70 -8.20 -15.10 -21.05
CA PHE A 70 -8.23 -16.08 -22.13
C PHE A 70 -6.97 -15.95 -22.99
N ASN A 71 -6.27 -17.06 -23.25
CA ASN A 71 -4.99 -17.12 -23.99
C ASN A 71 -3.94 -16.09 -23.52
N GLY A 72 -3.87 -15.83 -22.20
CA GLY A 72 -2.92 -14.88 -21.62
C GLY A 72 -3.34 -13.40 -21.72
N TYR A 73 -4.57 -13.10 -22.12
CA TYR A 73 -5.07 -11.73 -22.24
C TYR A 73 -6.36 -11.51 -21.43
N SER A 74 -6.56 -10.31 -20.92
CA SER A 74 -7.82 -9.89 -20.32
C SER A 74 -8.94 -9.86 -21.34
N THR A 75 -10.15 -10.30 -20.95
CA THR A 75 -11.31 -10.37 -21.85
C THR A 75 -12.23 -9.15 -21.76
N GLY A 76 -11.99 -8.24 -20.80
CA GLY A 76 -12.91 -7.13 -20.48
C GLY A 76 -14.08 -7.54 -19.58
N THR A 77 -14.20 -8.81 -19.24
CA THR A 77 -15.17 -9.33 -18.27
C THR A 77 -14.57 -9.42 -16.87
N PRO A 78 -15.36 -9.63 -15.80
CA PRO A 78 -14.83 -9.67 -14.44
C PRO A 78 -13.73 -10.72 -14.25
N ILE A 79 -12.60 -10.31 -13.68
CA ILE A 79 -11.48 -11.19 -13.34
C ILE A 79 -11.67 -11.66 -11.91
N GLY A 80 -12.12 -12.90 -11.72
CA GLY A 80 -12.16 -13.57 -10.43
C GLY A 80 -10.83 -14.22 -10.11
N PHE A 81 -10.36 -14.10 -8.86
CA PHE A 81 -9.11 -14.74 -8.43
C PHE A 81 -9.15 -15.16 -6.96
N VAL A 82 -8.32 -16.12 -6.61
CA VAL A 82 -8.14 -16.62 -5.25
C VAL A 82 -6.66 -16.91 -4.96
N VAL A 83 -6.26 -16.71 -3.69
CA VAL A 83 -4.99 -17.14 -3.11
C VAL A 83 -5.32 -17.92 -1.85
N TYR A 84 -4.94 -19.20 -1.81
CA TYR A 84 -5.21 -20.07 -0.67
C TYR A 84 -4.25 -19.82 0.50
N ASN A 85 -4.74 -20.02 1.71
CA ASN A 85 -3.92 -19.95 2.93
C ASN A 85 -3.29 -21.33 3.18
N GLU A 86 -1.97 -21.38 3.28
CA GLU A 86 -1.21 -22.65 3.41
C GLU A 86 -0.64 -22.86 4.82
N ASN A 87 -0.29 -21.76 5.54
CA ASN A 87 0.48 -21.82 6.80
C ASN A 87 -0.19 -21.02 7.91
N GLN A 88 -1.45 -21.31 8.20
CA GLN A 88 -2.20 -20.71 9.30
C GLN A 88 -2.11 -21.58 10.56
N HIS A 89 -1.72 -20.95 11.70
CA HIS A 89 -1.69 -21.59 13.01
C HIS A 89 -2.73 -20.92 13.91
N SER A 90 -3.96 -21.45 13.93
CA SER A 90 -5.08 -20.85 14.65
C SER A 90 -4.91 -20.90 16.16
N GLY A 91 -4.21 -21.92 16.70
CA GLY A 91 -3.94 -22.07 18.14
C GLY A 91 -3.04 -20.96 18.75
N ASP A 92 -2.28 -20.24 17.93
CA ASP A 92 -1.46 -19.11 18.39
C ASP A 92 -2.29 -17.94 18.94
N TYR A 93 -3.61 -17.94 18.74
CA TYR A 93 -4.52 -16.84 19.05
C TYR A 93 -5.53 -17.17 20.19
N ASP A 94 -5.46 -18.34 20.81
CA ASP A 94 -6.42 -18.75 21.84
C ASP A 94 -6.40 -17.82 23.07
N ASN A 95 -5.21 -17.30 23.45
CA ASN A 95 -5.06 -16.31 24.52
C ASN A 95 -5.63 -14.92 24.18
N LEU A 96 -6.02 -14.70 22.93
CA LEU A 96 -6.62 -13.45 22.45
C LEU A 96 -8.16 -13.55 22.31
N ARG A 97 -8.73 -14.71 22.65
CA ARG A 97 -10.16 -14.97 22.48
C ARG A 97 -11.01 -13.97 23.25
N GLU A 98 -10.64 -13.70 24.49
CA GLU A 98 -11.38 -12.84 25.42
C GLU A 98 -10.65 -11.55 25.79
N ALA A 99 -9.55 -11.21 25.10
CA ALA A 99 -8.73 -10.04 25.36
C ALA A 99 -8.72 -9.06 24.19
N TYR A 100 -8.54 -7.78 24.51
CA TYR A 100 -8.36 -6.72 23.53
C TYR A 100 -6.89 -6.33 23.41
N ARG A 101 -6.28 -6.54 22.25
CA ARG A 101 -4.93 -6.03 21.98
C ARG A 101 -4.97 -4.50 21.90
N PRO A 102 -4.13 -3.77 22.64
CA PRO A 102 -4.03 -2.31 22.52
C PRO A 102 -3.72 -1.88 21.07
N SER A 103 -4.40 -0.84 20.62
CA SER A 103 -4.25 -0.28 19.25
C SER A 103 -4.51 -1.26 18.09
N HIS A 104 -5.08 -2.45 18.36
CA HIS A 104 -5.57 -3.40 17.36
C HIS A 104 -7.08 -3.22 17.14
N ALA A 105 -7.61 -3.84 16.09
CA ALA A 105 -9.04 -3.74 15.76
C ALA A 105 -9.98 -4.63 16.63
N ASP A 106 -9.48 -5.34 17.63
CA ASP A 106 -10.23 -6.36 18.37
C ASP A 106 -11.49 -5.77 19.02
N TYR A 107 -11.34 -4.68 19.78
CA TYR A 107 -12.46 -4.01 20.44
C TYR A 107 -13.47 -3.42 19.43
N THR A 108 -12.97 -2.64 18.47
CA THR A 108 -13.84 -1.97 17.51
C THR A 108 -14.57 -2.95 16.60
N TYR A 109 -13.94 -4.07 16.27
CA TYR A 109 -14.54 -5.14 15.48
C TYR A 109 -15.66 -5.85 16.26
N GLN A 110 -15.41 -6.19 17.55
CA GLN A 110 -16.40 -6.79 18.44
C GLN A 110 -17.60 -5.86 18.62
N GLN A 111 -17.37 -4.57 18.87
CA GLN A 111 -18.47 -3.61 19.06
C GLN A 111 -19.28 -3.39 17.79
N LYS A 112 -18.62 -3.38 16.63
CA LYS A 112 -19.30 -3.12 15.36
C LYS A 112 -20.17 -4.28 14.89
N TYR A 113 -19.67 -5.53 15.01
CA TYR A 113 -20.32 -6.69 14.42
C TYR A 113 -20.97 -7.62 15.45
N GLY A 114 -20.71 -7.44 16.74
CA GLY A 114 -21.24 -8.30 17.84
C GLY A 114 -20.64 -9.71 17.84
N TYR A 115 -19.99 -10.12 16.77
CA TYR A 115 -19.39 -11.45 16.58
C TYR A 115 -18.03 -11.32 15.89
N ARG A 116 -17.01 -11.97 16.43
CA ARG A 116 -15.63 -11.88 15.92
C ARG A 116 -14.99 -13.27 15.87
N ASP A 117 -14.38 -13.59 14.73
CA ASP A 117 -13.39 -14.66 14.70
C ASP A 117 -12.07 -14.14 15.32
N HIS A 118 -11.72 -14.67 16.49
CA HIS A 118 -10.53 -14.28 17.26
C HIS A 118 -9.22 -14.77 16.63
N ARG A 119 -9.27 -15.71 15.68
CA ARG A 119 -8.11 -16.30 15.03
C ARG A 119 -7.48 -15.29 14.09
N GLY A 120 -6.45 -14.58 14.56
CA GLY A 120 -5.79 -13.53 13.82
C GLY A 120 -6.54 -12.19 13.77
N GLY A 121 -6.45 -11.47 12.67
CA GLY A 121 -7.10 -10.16 12.49
C GLY A 121 -8.29 -10.17 11.53
N GLY A 122 -8.72 -11.34 11.04
CA GLY A 122 -9.81 -11.43 10.06
C GLY A 122 -9.56 -10.54 8.84
N ARG A 123 -10.56 -9.72 8.46
CA ARG A 123 -10.48 -8.72 7.41
C ARG A 123 -9.57 -7.53 7.75
N SER A 124 -9.29 -7.28 9.04
CA SER A 124 -8.35 -6.24 9.46
C SER A 124 -6.88 -6.68 9.41
N SER A 125 -6.61 -7.92 9.06
CA SER A 125 -5.26 -8.45 8.89
C SER A 125 -4.60 -7.94 7.61
N ALA A 126 -3.27 -7.72 7.66
CA ALA A 126 -2.48 -7.42 6.47
C ALA A 126 -2.54 -8.51 5.37
N ARG A 127 -3.12 -9.68 5.64
CA ARG A 127 -3.35 -10.73 4.64
C ARG A 127 -4.29 -10.29 3.52
N GLU A 128 -5.28 -9.44 3.81
CA GLU A 128 -6.21 -8.92 2.80
C GLU A 128 -5.52 -8.12 1.70
N THR A 129 -4.34 -7.56 1.98
CA THR A 129 -3.57 -6.78 1.00
C THR A 129 -3.08 -7.59 -0.20
N ILE A 130 -3.14 -8.92 -0.15
CA ILE A 130 -2.92 -9.79 -1.32
C ILE A 130 -3.86 -9.37 -2.46
N ALA A 131 -5.15 -9.18 -2.17
CA ALA A 131 -6.12 -8.80 -3.18
C ALA A 131 -5.78 -7.44 -3.82
N ARG A 132 -5.28 -6.49 -3.01
CA ARG A 132 -4.81 -5.19 -3.50
C ARG A 132 -3.59 -5.33 -4.41
N CYS A 133 -2.63 -6.21 -4.06
CA CYS A 133 -1.44 -6.43 -4.88
C CYS A 133 -1.77 -7.13 -6.21
N VAL A 134 -2.73 -8.07 -6.23
CA VAL A 134 -3.21 -8.67 -7.49
C VAL A 134 -3.84 -7.60 -8.38
N ALA A 135 -4.78 -6.81 -7.85
CA ALA A 135 -5.43 -5.75 -8.60
C ALA A 135 -4.43 -4.68 -9.06
N GLY A 136 -3.50 -4.28 -8.18
CA GLY A 136 -2.44 -3.33 -8.52
C GLY A 136 -1.48 -3.84 -9.59
N ALA A 137 -1.11 -5.12 -9.57
CA ALA A 137 -0.29 -5.73 -10.61
C ALA A 137 -1.01 -5.70 -11.97
N LEU A 138 -2.30 -6.04 -12.01
CA LEU A 138 -3.11 -5.94 -13.23
C LEU A 138 -3.23 -4.49 -13.71
N ALA A 139 -3.43 -3.54 -12.80
CA ALA A 139 -3.44 -2.12 -13.13
C ALA A 139 -2.10 -1.64 -13.70
N LYS A 140 -0.96 -2.05 -13.11
CA LYS A 140 0.39 -1.76 -13.65
C LYS A 140 0.57 -2.33 -15.06
N LEU A 141 0.07 -3.55 -15.34
CA LEU A 141 0.13 -4.14 -16.69
C LEU A 141 -0.63 -3.30 -17.71
N ALA A 142 -1.84 -2.81 -17.37
CA ALA A 142 -2.61 -1.92 -18.24
C ALA A 142 -1.88 -0.57 -18.45
N LEU A 143 -1.30 -0.01 -17.40
CA LEU A 143 -0.58 1.27 -17.42
C LEU A 143 0.76 1.23 -18.17
N ARG A 144 1.35 0.05 -18.39
CA ARG A 144 2.55 -0.11 -19.24
C ARG A 144 2.38 0.50 -20.64
N LYS A 145 1.17 0.44 -21.21
CA LYS A 145 0.86 1.04 -22.52
C LYS A 145 1.01 2.56 -22.54
N LEU A 146 0.96 3.20 -21.37
CA LEU A 146 1.13 4.64 -21.18
C LEU A 146 2.53 4.99 -20.70
N SER A 147 3.41 4.00 -20.51
CA SER A 147 4.73 4.17 -19.91
C SER A 147 4.70 4.77 -18.50
N VAL A 148 3.59 4.66 -17.80
CA VAL A 148 3.48 5.11 -16.40
C VAL A 148 4.35 4.22 -15.53
N ASP A 149 5.27 4.82 -14.77
CA ASP A 149 6.18 4.14 -13.83
C ASP A 149 5.81 4.52 -12.39
N ILE A 150 5.52 3.53 -11.56
CA ILE A 150 5.09 3.70 -10.17
C ILE A 150 6.09 3.01 -9.27
N ARG A 151 6.76 3.79 -8.44
CA ARG A 151 7.78 3.29 -7.51
C ARG A 151 7.56 3.84 -6.13
N ALA A 152 7.55 2.95 -5.14
CA ALA A 152 7.54 3.33 -3.75
C ALA A 152 8.77 2.77 -3.04
N PHE A 153 9.20 3.47 -2.00
CA PHE A 153 10.38 3.09 -1.23
C PHE A 153 10.26 3.56 0.22
N THR A 154 10.97 2.88 1.10
CA THR A 154 11.09 3.28 2.49
C THR A 154 11.97 4.52 2.59
N SER A 155 11.37 5.65 2.97
CA SER A 155 12.07 6.94 3.13
C SER A 155 12.39 7.28 4.58
N GLN A 156 11.75 6.60 5.55
CA GLN A 156 12.02 6.78 6.97
C GLN A 156 11.67 5.52 7.76
N VAL A 157 12.49 5.17 8.77
CA VAL A 157 12.19 4.18 9.81
C VAL A 157 12.48 4.82 11.16
N GLY A 158 11.46 4.96 12.01
CA GLY A 158 11.61 5.68 13.27
C GLY A 158 12.24 7.07 13.06
N PRO A 159 13.35 7.40 13.74
CA PRO A 159 14.05 8.67 13.58
C PRO A 159 14.97 8.73 12.34
N ILE A 160 15.31 7.60 11.71
CA ILE A 160 16.24 7.53 10.58
C ILE A 160 15.46 7.82 9.30
N LYS A 161 15.78 8.91 8.62
CA LYS A 161 15.15 9.34 7.37
C LYS A 161 16.18 9.66 6.30
N LEU A 162 15.78 9.53 5.03
CA LEU A 162 16.56 10.01 3.88
C LEU A 162 16.79 11.51 4.00
N PRO A 163 18.04 11.98 3.80
CA PRO A 163 18.39 13.40 3.97
C PRO A 163 17.94 14.31 2.81
N LYS A 164 17.59 13.74 1.67
CA LYS A 164 17.21 14.48 0.45
C LYS A 164 15.88 13.99 -0.09
N ASP A 165 15.29 14.76 -1.01
CA ASP A 165 14.10 14.37 -1.76
C ASP A 165 14.40 13.26 -2.79
N TYR A 166 13.33 12.70 -3.38
CA TYR A 166 13.42 11.55 -4.29
C TYR A 166 14.23 11.78 -5.55
N THR A 167 14.40 13.03 -6.00
CA THR A 167 15.13 13.36 -7.24
C THR A 167 16.64 13.11 -7.14
N HIS A 168 17.16 13.00 -5.92
CA HIS A 168 18.57 12.75 -5.63
C HIS A 168 18.94 11.26 -5.57
N TYR A 169 17.97 10.35 -5.76
CA TYR A 169 18.19 8.91 -5.60
C TYR A 169 17.90 8.15 -6.89
N ASP A 170 18.70 7.12 -7.16
CA ASP A 170 18.41 6.15 -8.22
C ASP A 170 17.34 5.15 -7.74
N LEU A 171 16.10 5.34 -8.17
CA LEU A 171 14.97 4.49 -7.79
C LEU A 171 15.07 3.05 -8.35
N ASN A 172 16.03 2.74 -9.23
CA ASN A 172 16.31 1.35 -9.64
C ASN A 172 16.98 0.55 -8.51
N LYS A 173 17.55 1.22 -7.50
CA LYS A 173 18.20 0.61 -6.35
C LYS A 173 17.25 0.25 -5.20
N ILE A 174 15.94 0.53 -5.30
CA ILE A 174 14.96 0.24 -4.25
C ILE A 174 15.01 -1.23 -3.78
N GLU A 175 15.08 -2.16 -4.72
CA GLU A 175 15.12 -3.60 -4.41
C GLU A 175 16.53 -4.15 -4.11
N SER A 176 17.57 -3.30 -4.03
CA SER A 176 18.94 -3.73 -3.74
C SER A 176 19.17 -4.12 -2.28
N ASN A 177 18.24 -3.79 -1.38
CA ASN A 177 18.31 -4.11 0.04
C ASN A 177 16.94 -4.51 0.61
N ILE A 178 16.97 -5.17 1.77
CA ILE A 178 15.77 -5.77 2.38
C ILE A 178 14.80 -4.76 2.99
N VAL A 179 15.21 -3.50 3.23
CA VAL A 179 14.33 -2.44 3.73
C VAL A 179 13.70 -1.63 2.60
N ARG A 180 14.15 -1.82 1.35
CA ARG A 180 13.68 -1.10 0.15
C ARG A 180 13.90 0.41 0.25
N CYS A 181 15.09 0.82 0.64
CA CYS A 181 15.55 2.20 0.64
C CYS A 181 16.55 2.40 -0.51
N PRO A 182 16.44 3.46 -1.34
CA PRO A 182 17.33 3.66 -2.50
C PRO A 182 18.75 4.11 -2.14
N ASP A 183 18.99 4.53 -0.89
CA ASP A 183 20.29 4.95 -0.37
C ASP A 183 20.87 3.85 0.54
N VAL A 184 22.07 3.37 0.20
CA VAL A 184 22.68 2.21 0.87
C VAL A 184 23.03 2.52 2.34
N ASP A 185 23.65 3.67 2.60
CA ASP A 185 24.10 4.03 3.94
C ASP A 185 22.93 4.24 4.90
N THR A 186 21.84 4.84 4.39
CA THR A 186 20.60 5.00 5.17
C THR A 186 19.90 3.66 5.35
N ALA A 187 19.90 2.79 4.33
CA ALA A 187 19.31 1.46 4.39
C ALA A 187 19.96 0.59 5.49
N GLU A 188 21.29 0.61 5.59
CA GLU A 188 22.03 -0.14 6.63
C GLU A 188 21.60 0.30 8.03
N LYS A 189 21.56 1.60 8.30
CA LYS A 189 21.10 2.15 9.59
C LYS A 189 19.64 1.78 9.90
N MET A 190 18.76 1.81 8.90
CA MET A 190 17.35 1.40 9.06
C MET A 190 17.24 -0.09 9.38
N ILE A 191 18.02 -0.95 8.73
CA ILE A 191 18.02 -2.40 8.96
C ILE A 191 18.53 -2.71 10.38
N GLU A 192 19.60 -2.07 10.81
CA GLU A 192 20.16 -2.19 12.15
C GLU A 192 19.13 -1.79 13.21
N LEU A 193 18.50 -0.62 13.07
CA LEU A 193 17.45 -0.18 13.99
C LEU A 193 16.27 -1.16 14.06
N ILE A 194 15.82 -1.71 12.93
CA ILE A 194 14.73 -2.70 12.92
C ILE A 194 15.17 -3.99 13.65
N ALA A 195 16.43 -4.42 13.47
CA ALA A 195 16.97 -5.61 14.14
C ALA A 195 17.03 -5.41 15.66
N ASP A 196 17.49 -4.25 16.13
CA ASP A 196 17.53 -3.89 17.54
C ASP A 196 16.15 -3.90 18.18
N VAL A 197 15.19 -3.19 17.58
CA VAL A 197 13.78 -3.14 18.02
C VAL A 197 13.16 -4.54 18.05
N LYS A 198 13.47 -5.38 17.05
CA LYS A 198 13.03 -6.79 17.02
C LYS A 198 13.60 -7.58 18.19
N SER A 199 14.90 -7.40 18.52
CA SER A 199 15.56 -8.11 19.62
C SER A 199 14.94 -7.78 20.97
N GLU A 200 14.40 -6.57 21.11
CA GLU A 200 13.68 -6.11 22.28
C GLU A 200 12.22 -6.59 22.36
N GLY A 201 11.72 -7.31 21.33
CA GLY A 201 10.34 -7.76 21.24
C GLY A 201 9.33 -6.61 20.94
N ASP A 202 9.81 -5.50 20.38
CA ASP A 202 9.04 -4.31 20.06
C ASP A 202 8.85 -4.13 18.54
N THR A 203 8.22 -3.03 18.13
CA THR A 203 7.92 -2.71 16.72
C THR A 203 8.18 -1.24 16.43
N ILE A 204 8.49 -0.92 15.18
CA ILE A 204 8.77 0.44 14.74
C ILE A 204 8.01 0.77 13.46
N GLY A 205 7.57 2.01 13.34
CA GLY A 205 6.90 2.56 12.16
C GLY A 205 7.85 3.37 11.29
N GLY A 206 7.29 4.09 10.34
CA GLY A 206 8.05 5.00 9.48
C GLY A 206 7.23 5.52 8.30
N VAL A 207 7.92 5.92 7.24
CA VAL A 207 7.31 6.57 6.08
C VAL A 207 7.73 5.87 4.79
N ILE A 208 6.77 5.67 3.90
CA ILE A 208 6.98 5.27 2.51
C ILE A 208 6.73 6.48 1.62
N THR A 209 7.67 6.77 0.72
CA THR A 209 7.50 7.72 -0.37
C THR A 209 7.14 6.97 -1.64
N CYS A 210 6.16 7.46 -2.39
CA CYS A 210 5.79 6.95 -3.70
C CYS A 210 5.97 8.05 -4.75
N VAL A 211 6.51 7.66 -5.90
CA VAL A 211 6.71 8.54 -7.07
C VAL A 211 6.05 7.87 -8.28
N ILE A 212 5.23 8.62 -8.99
CA ILE A 212 4.55 8.16 -10.20
C ILE A 212 4.98 9.06 -11.35
N LYS A 213 5.63 8.48 -12.34
CA LYS A 213 6.15 9.20 -13.52
C LYS A 213 5.29 8.97 -14.75
N ASN A 214 5.35 9.90 -15.68
CA ASN A 214 4.68 9.82 -16.99
C ASN A 214 3.15 9.72 -16.89
N VAL A 215 2.56 10.31 -15.86
CA VAL A 215 1.10 10.39 -15.75
C VAL A 215 0.58 11.39 -16.78
N PRO A 216 -0.39 11.02 -17.63
CA PRO A 216 -1.01 11.97 -18.55
C PRO A 216 -1.60 13.18 -17.83
N VAL A 217 -1.54 14.35 -18.46
CA VAL A 217 -2.28 15.54 -17.99
C VAL A 217 -3.78 15.27 -18.05
N GLY A 218 -4.53 15.72 -17.05
CA GLY A 218 -6.00 15.71 -17.09
C GLY A 218 -6.65 14.61 -16.26
N LEU A 219 -5.92 13.83 -15.47
CA LEU A 219 -6.52 12.83 -14.58
C LEU A 219 -6.97 13.46 -13.27
N GLY A 220 -8.21 13.22 -12.91
CA GLY A 220 -8.86 13.80 -11.72
C GLY A 220 -9.91 14.84 -12.06
N ASP A 221 -10.67 15.27 -11.07
CA ASP A 221 -11.74 16.26 -11.18
C ASP A 221 -11.48 17.46 -10.26
N PRO A 222 -12.03 18.67 -10.57
CA PRO A 222 -11.68 19.89 -9.83
C PRO A 222 -12.39 20.03 -8.47
N VAL A 223 -13.49 19.32 -8.21
CA VAL A 223 -14.29 19.43 -6.98
C VAL A 223 -14.25 18.14 -6.18
N PHE A 224 -15.03 17.15 -6.58
CA PHE A 224 -15.00 15.79 -6.00
C PHE A 224 -14.18 14.88 -6.92
N ASN A 225 -13.70 13.73 -6.38
CA ASN A 225 -12.77 12.83 -7.08
C ASN A 225 -11.48 13.55 -7.54
N LYS A 226 -11.00 14.50 -6.73
CA LYS A 226 -9.67 15.06 -6.95
C LYS A 226 -8.64 13.94 -6.87
N LEU A 227 -7.70 13.90 -7.81
CA LEU A 227 -6.71 12.82 -7.88
C LEU A 227 -5.97 12.62 -6.54
N HIS A 228 -5.55 13.70 -5.88
CA HIS A 228 -4.87 13.60 -4.57
C HIS A 228 -5.82 13.12 -3.46
N ALA A 229 -7.13 13.41 -3.54
CA ALA A 229 -8.09 12.95 -2.55
C ALA A 229 -8.31 11.43 -2.67
N ASP A 230 -8.39 10.91 -3.90
CA ASP A 230 -8.55 9.48 -4.14
C ASP A 230 -7.25 8.71 -3.84
N LEU A 231 -6.07 9.28 -4.13
CA LEU A 231 -4.79 8.76 -3.66
C LEU A 231 -4.75 8.71 -2.13
N GLY A 232 -5.17 9.79 -1.45
CA GLY A 232 -5.27 9.83 0.01
C GLY A 232 -6.22 8.78 0.57
N ASN A 233 -7.42 8.64 0.00
CA ASN A 233 -8.38 7.60 0.37
C ASN A 233 -7.79 6.19 0.19
N ALA A 234 -7.13 5.94 -0.93
CA ALA A 234 -6.45 4.67 -1.21
C ALA A 234 -5.40 4.35 -0.13
N MET A 235 -4.51 5.31 0.16
CA MET A 235 -3.40 5.14 1.12
C MET A 235 -3.92 4.99 2.55
N LEU A 236 -4.86 5.84 3.00
CA LEU A 236 -5.45 5.77 4.34
C LEU A 236 -6.28 4.50 4.56
N SER A 237 -6.69 3.81 3.51
CA SER A 237 -7.34 2.50 3.58
C SER A 237 -6.37 1.34 3.87
N ILE A 238 -5.05 1.54 3.75
CA ILE A 238 -4.04 0.52 4.01
C ILE A 238 -3.88 0.33 5.53
N ASN A 239 -3.75 -0.92 5.96
CA ASN A 239 -3.53 -1.25 7.38
C ASN A 239 -2.32 -0.50 7.95
N ALA A 240 -2.43 -0.02 9.19
CA ALA A 240 -1.41 0.74 9.94
C ALA A 240 -1.11 2.15 9.41
N VAL A 241 -1.67 2.61 8.31
CA VAL A 241 -1.49 3.99 7.83
C VAL A 241 -2.14 4.97 8.80
N LYS A 242 -1.46 6.10 9.04
CA LYS A 242 -1.86 7.19 9.94
C LYS A 242 -1.78 8.57 9.31
N GLY A 243 -1.09 8.71 8.18
CA GLY A 243 -0.97 9.98 7.51
C GLY A 243 -0.68 9.83 6.02
N PHE A 244 -1.11 10.82 5.28
CA PHE A 244 -0.86 10.97 3.85
C PHE A 244 -0.60 12.45 3.57
N GLU A 245 0.40 12.75 2.78
CA GLU A 245 0.65 14.08 2.22
C GLU A 245 1.24 13.94 0.82
N TYR A 246 1.01 14.94 -0.03
CA TYR A 246 1.51 14.98 -1.41
C TYR A 246 2.18 16.31 -1.72
N GLY A 247 3.09 16.33 -2.68
CA GLY A 247 3.89 17.50 -2.95
C GLY A 247 4.69 17.93 -1.71
N MET A 248 4.79 19.22 -1.47
CA MET A 248 5.43 19.76 -0.27
C MET A 248 4.65 19.44 1.02
N GLY A 249 3.36 19.11 0.93
CA GLY A 249 2.55 18.70 2.08
C GLY A 249 2.64 19.66 3.26
N PHE A 250 2.89 19.13 4.47
CA PHE A 250 3.02 19.94 5.68
C PHE A 250 4.24 20.86 5.67
N ASP A 251 5.31 20.52 4.96
CA ASP A 251 6.51 21.35 4.87
C ASP A 251 6.23 22.65 4.10
N GLY A 252 5.26 22.64 3.17
CA GLY A 252 4.90 23.80 2.35
C GLY A 252 4.24 24.94 3.10
N VAL A 253 3.63 24.68 4.29
CA VAL A 253 2.87 25.71 5.04
C VAL A 253 3.73 26.84 5.61
N GLN A 254 5.04 26.62 5.72
CA GLN A 254 5.98 27.61 6.23
C GLN A 254 6.48 28.62 5.16
N TYR A 255 6.17 28.38 3.90
CA TYR A 255 6.60 29.20 2.76
C TYR A 255 5.51 30.17 2.32
N ARG A 256 5.91 31.25 1.66
CA ARG A 256 4.99 32.20 1.03
C ARG A 256 4.52 31.67 -0.32
N GLY A 257 3.36 32.14 -0.78
CA GLY A 257 2.82 31.76 -2.09
C GLY A 257 3.78 32.02 -3.26
N SER A 258 4.55 33.12 -3.21
CA SER A 258 5.56 33.41 -4.22
C SER A 258 6.74 32.42 -4.28
N GLU A 259 6.99 31.71 -3.17
CA GLU A 259 8.03 30.68 -3.06
C GLU A 259 7.50 29.30 -3.46
N MET A 260 6.19 29.09 -3.27
CA MET A 260 5.51 27.81 -3.52
C MET A 260 4.95 27.67 -4.94
N ASN A 261 4.80 28.76 -5.68
CA ASN A 261 4.21 28.71 -7.02
C ASN A 261 5.14 27.99 -8.01
N ASP A 262 4.65 26.92 -8.61
CA ASP A 262 5.32 26.20 -9.70
C ASP A 262 5.17 27.00 -11.00
N VAL A 263 6.20 27.76 -11.38
CA VAL A 263 6.18 28.62 -12.57
C VAL A 263 6.17 27.77 -13.83
N PHE A 264 5.21 28.00 -14.73
CA PHE A 264 5.13 27.31 -16.01
C PHE A 264 6.30 27.68 -16.92
N ILE A 265 6.89 26.69 -17.56
CA ILE A 265 7.98 26.81 -18.52
C ILE A 265 7.66 25.97 -19.76
N LYS A 266 8.37 26.25 -20.86
CA LYS A 266 8.38 25.39 -22.03
C LYS A 266 9.62 24.49 -21.98
N LYS A 267 9.42 23.18 -21.90
CA LYS A 267 10.46 22.16 -21.90
C LYS A 267 10.17 21.14 -23.00
N ASP A 268 11.12 20.92 -23.91
CA ASP A 268 11.00 19.98 -25.03
C ASP A 268 9.72 20.15 -25.85
N GLY A 269 9.33 21.42 -26.06
CA GLY A 269 8.12 21.76 -26.80
C GLY A 269 6.79 21.65 -26.07
N LYS A 270 6.80 21.15 -24.81
CA LYS A 270 5.62 20.94 -23.97
C LYS A 270 5.58 21.95 -22.81
N VAL A 271 4.38 22.16 -22.26
CA VAL A 271 4.22 22.88 -21.00
C VAL A 271 4.70 22.00 -19.86
N SER A 272 5.50 22.54 -18.98
CA SER A 272 6.06 21.92 -17.78
C SER A 272 6.15 22.97 -16.67
N THR A 273 6.66 22.63 -15.50
CA THR A 273 6.90 23.56 -14.40
C THR A 273 8.36 23.61 -14.00
N MET A 274 8.81 24.77 -13.50
CA MET A 274 10.20 24.96 -13.05
C MET A 274 10.50 24.19 -11.78
N THR A 275 9.52 24.11 -10.89
CA THR A 275 9.52 23.35 -9.63
C THR A 275 8.33 22.42 -9.61
N ASN A 276 8.23 21.51 -8.65
CA ASN A 276 7.10 20.60 -8.51
C ASN A 276 6.62 20.54 -7.06
N HIS A 277 6.41 21.71 -6.46
CA HIS A 277 5.91 21.84 -5.08
C HIS A 277 4.48 21.29 -4.95
N SER A 278 3.68 21.42 -6.02
CA SER A 278 2.32 20.89 -6.11
C SER A 278 2.26 19.35 -6.17
N GLY A 279 3.39 18.67 -6.37
CA GLY A 279 3.44 17.21 -6.44
C GLY A 279 2.71 16.61 -7.63
N GLY A 280 2.79 17.25 -8.81
CA GLY A 280 2.20 16.77 -10.06
C GLY A 280 0.68 16.95 -10.18
N ILE A 281 0.03 17.61 -9.21
CA ILE A 281 -1.43 17.77 -9.17
C ILE A 281 -1.80 19.22 -8.87
N GLN A 282 -2.51 19.85 -9.78
CA GLN A 282 -3.00 21.23 -9.64
C GLN A 282 -4.52 21.26 -9.83
N GLY A 283 -5.24 21.93 -8.94
CA GLY A 283 -6.70 21.97 -8.96
C GLY A 283 -7.40 20.61 -8.80
N GLY A 284 -6.68 19.58 -8.34
CA GLY A 284 -7.18 18.19 -8.23
C GLY A 284 -6.89 17.32 -9.45
N ILE A 285 -6.21 17.88 -10.48
CA ILE A 285 -5.98 17.28 -11.79
C ILE A 285 -4.48 17.13 -12.03
N SER A 286 -4.04 16.02 -12.63
CA SER A 286 -2.63 15.80 -12.98
C SER A 286 -2.16 16.83 -14.03
N ASN A 287 -0.94 17.37 -13.85
CA ASN A 287 -0.36 18.40 -14.69
C ASN A 287 0.79 17.89 -15.60
N GLY A 288 1.11 16.58 -15.54
CA GLY A 288 2.15 15.95 -16.35
C GLY A 288 3.51 15.85 -15.68
N GLU A 289 3.70 16.51 -14.54
CA GLU A 289 4.89 16.35 -13.69
C GLU A 289 4.81 15.06 -12.86
N ASP A 290 5.94 14.67 -12.25
CA ASP A 290 5.97 13.53 -11.33
C ASP A 290 4.97 13.73 -10.18
N ILE A 291 4.08 12.77 -9.97
CA ILE A 291 3.24 12.75 -8.78
C ILE A 291 4.04 12.09 -7.65
N TYR A 292 4.24 12.81 -6.55
CA TYR A 292 4.89 12.24 -5.38
C TYR A 292 4.11 12.50 -4.10
N PHE A 293 4.13 11.51 -3.21
CA PHE A 293 3.44 11.57 -1.92
C PHE A 293 4.15 10.71 -0.86
N ARG A 294 3.85 10.97 0.39
CA ARG A 294 4.39 10.27 1.57
C ARG A 294 3.26 9.64 2.38
N VAL A 295 3.49 8.44 2.89
CA VAL A 295 2.51 7.67 3.65
C VAL A 295 3.15 7.25 4.98
N ALA A 296 2.58 7.71 6.10
CA ALA A 296 3.06 7.40 7.43
C ALA A 296 2.40 6.13 7.99
N PHE A 297 3.21 5.19 8.45
CA PHE A 297 2.79 3.94 9.07
C PHE A 297 3.14 3.93 10.56
N LYS A 298 2.16 3.63 11.41
CA LYS A 298 2.41 3.43 12.84
C LYS A 298 3.17 2.12 13.09
N PRO A 299 3.84 1.98 14.25
CA PRO A 299 4.31 0.69 14.74
C PRO A 299 3.18 -0.35 14.78
N ILE A 300 3.52 -1.63 14.58
CA ILE A 300 2.55 -2.72 14.63
C ILE A 300 2.06 -2.89 16.07
N ALA A 301 0.75 -3.02 16.24
CA ALA A 301 0.11 -3.06 17.54
C ALA A 301 0.46 -4.30 18.39
N THR A 302 0.83 -5.41 17.75
CA THR A 302 1.15 -6.66 18.44
C THR A 302 2.63 -6.72 18.73
N ILE A 303 3.02 -6.58 20.00
CA ILE A 303 4.40 -6.65 20.50
C ILE A 303 4.60 -7.92 21.34
N LEU A 304 5.85 -8.39 21.46
CA LEU A 304 6.20 -9.59 22.22
C LEU A 304 6.60 -9.26 23.68
N ARG A 305 6.06 -8.17 24.21
CA ARG A 305 6.22 -7.69 25.60
C ARG A 305 4.90 -7.83 26.35
N ASP A 306 4.99 -7.90 27.68
CA ASP A 306 3.80 -7.84 28.53
C ASP A 306 3.16 -6.45 28.43
N ILE A 307 1.86 -6.40 28.17
CA ILE A 307 1.11 -5.15 28.02
C ILE A 307 -0.18 -5.21 28.85
N ARG A 308 -0.45 -4.16 29.60
CA ARG A 308 -1.73 -4.02 30.33
C ARG A 308 -2.85 -3.74 29.35
N THR A 309 -3.97 -4.45 29.51
CA THR A 309 -5.17 -4.27 28.70
C THR A 309 -6.40 -4.76 29.47
N LEU A 310 -7.54 -4.81 28.77
CA LEU A 310 -8.79 -5.32 29.32
C LEU A 310 -9.22 -6.62 28.62
N ASP A 311 -9.88 -7.48 29.39
CA ASP A 311 -10.67 -8.57 28.84
C ASP A 311 -12.07 -8.07 28.39
N TYR A 312 -12.90 -8.97 27.86
CA TYR A 312 -14.27 -8.64 27.41
C TYR A 312 -15.22 -8.26 28.55
N ALA A 313 -14.92 -8.70 29.79
CA ALA A 313 -15.69 -8.37 30.98
C ALA A 313 -15.27 -7.01 31.57
N GLY A 314 -14.22 -6.37 31.03
CA GLY A 314 -13.69 -5.11 31.52
C GLY A 314 -12.66 -5.24 32.65
N ASN A 315 -12.18 -6.44 32.94
CA ASN A 315 -11.15 -6.66 33.96
C ASN A 315 -9.77 -6.33 33.40
N GLU A 316 -8.92 -5.72 34.23
CA GLU A 316 -7.52 -5.49 33.91
C GLU A 316 -6.73 -6.80 33.84
N ILE A 317 -6.00 -6.99 32.75
CA ILE A 317 -5.15 -8.17 32.54
C ILE A 317 -3.79 -7.77 31.99
N ASN A 318 -2.79 -8.62 32.24
CA ASN A 318 -1.52 -8.56 31.55
C ASN A 318 -1.56 -9.53 30.36
N LEU A 319 -1.48 -8.97 29.16
CA LEU A 319 -1.49 -9.74 27.92
C LEU A 319 -0.07 -9.83 27.37
N LYS A 320 0.41 -11.04 27.14
CA LYS A 320 1.60 -11.31 26.35
C LYS A 320 1.19 -11.95 25.03
N ALA A 321 1.30 -11.19 23.94
CA ALA A 321 1.00 -11.72 22.63
C ALA A 321 2.00 -12.82 22.25
N LYS A 322 1.47 -13.88 21.66
CA LYS A 322 2.23 -14.97 21.04
C LYS A 322 2.12 -14.85 19.53
N GLY A 323 2.97 -15.55 18.80
CA GLY A 323 2.89 -15.63 17.36
C GLY A 323 4.01 -14.87 16.64
N ARG A 324 3.87 -14.81 15.30
CA ARG A 324 4.91 -14.34 14.37
C ARG A 324 4.48 -13.01 13.76
N HIS A 325 5.01 -11.91 14.30
CA HIS A 325 4.69 -10.55 13.86
C HIS A 325 5.87 -9.87 13.15
N ASP A 326 5.58 -8.91 12.29
CA ASP A 326 6.60 -8.08 11.67
C ASP A 326 7.13 -7.06 12.70
N PRO A 327 8.45 -6.87 12.88
CA PRO A 327 8.98 -5.77 13.69
C PRO A 327 8.77 -4.41 13.01
N CYS A 328 8.73 -4.39 11.68
CA CYS A 328 8.46 -3.23 10.86
C CYS A 328 7.67 -3.64 9.61
N VAL A 329 6.56 -2.92 9.33
CA VAL A 329 5.69 -3.26 8.20
C VAL A 329 6.20 -2.73 6.87
N LEU A 330 7.07 -1.70 6.87
CA LEU A 330 7.42 -0.91 5.69
C LEU A 330 7.92 -1.75 4.50
N PRO A 331 8.86 -2.70 4.67
CA PRO A 331 9.35 -3.47 3.53
C PRO A 331 8.25 -4.20 2.76
N ARG A 332 7.20 -4.64 3.48
CA ARG A 332 6.05 -5.33 2.88
C ARG A 332 4.97 -4.36 2.39
N ALA A 333 4.92 -3.16 2.95
CA ALA A 333 3.94 -2.14 2.58
C ALA A 333 4.30 -1.40 1.29
N VAL A 334 5.59 -1.34 0.91
CA VAL A 334 6.04 -0.71 -0.35
C VAL A 334 5.23 -1.18 -1.57
N PRO A 335 5.14 -2.49 -1.90
CA PRO A 335 4.35 -2.94 -3.05
C PRO A 335 2.84 -2.73 -2.88
N ILE A 336 2.33 -2.59 -1.65
CA ILE A 336 0.91 -2.29 -1.39
C ILE A 336 0.61 -0.83 -1.74
N VAL A 337 1.50 0.10 -1.37
CA VAL A 337 1.39 1.52 -1.73
C VAL A 337 1.42 1.68 -3.26
N GLU A 338 2.37 1.04 -3.95
CA GLU A 338 2.43 1.04 -5.41
C GLU A 338 1.16 0.47 -6.05
N SER A 339 0.64 -0.62 -5.50
CA SER A 339 -0.57 -1.29 -6.01
C SER A 339 -1.80 -0.40 -5.91
N MET A 340 -2.00 0.25 -4.76
CA MET A 340 -3.11 1.16 -4.56
C MET A 340 -2.99 2.41 -5.43
N ALA A 341 -1.77 2.94 -5.61
CA ALA A 341 -1.51 4.04 -6.53
C ALA A 341 -1.84 3.65 -7.98
N ALA A 342 -1.43 2.46 -8.43
CA ALA A 342 -1.71 1.96 -9.76
C ALA A 342 -3.23 1.83 -10.03
N MET A 343 -3.98 1.33 -9.05
CA MET A 343 -5.44 1.23 -9.15
C MET A 343 -6.08 2.61 -9.33
N VAL A 344 -5.67 3.61 -8.54
CA VAL A 344 -6.20 4.98 -8.65
C VAL A 344 -5.87 5.59 -10.01
N ILE A 345 -4.61 5.50 -10.46
CA ILE A 345 -4.20 6.07 -11.75
C ILE A 345 -4.94 5.41 -12.92
N LEU A 346 -5.09 4.08 -12.91
CA LEU A 346 -5.84 3.40 -13.96
C LEU A 346 -7.34 3.77 -13.94
N ASP A 347 -7.96 3.83 -12.76
CA ASP A 347 -9.36 4.20 -12.60
C ASP A 347 -9.62 5.62 -13.14
N HIS A 348 -8.81 6.60 -12.76
CA HIS A 348 -8.88 7.97 -13.28
C HIS A 348 -8.58 8.06 -14.76
N TYR A 349 -7.65 7.25 -15.30
CA TYR A 349 -7.40 7.19 -16.73
C TYR A 349 -8.62 6.70 -17.49
N LEU A 350 -9.28 5.64 -17.03
CA LEU A 350 -10.50 5.11 -17.65
C LEU A 350 -11.66 6.09 -17.53
N LEU A 351 -11.84 6.75 -16.39
CA LEU A 351 -12.82 7.82 -16.21
C LEU A 351 -12.58 8.97 -17.20
N ASN A 352 -11.32 9.38 -17.37
CA ASN A 352 -10.96 10.47 -18.28
C ASN A 352 -11.32 10.13 -19.75
N LYS A 353 -11.21 8.85 -20.16
CA LYS A 353 -11.62 8.40 -21.49
C LYS A 353 -13.12 8.63 -21.79
N THR A 354 -13.94 8.76 -20.77
CA THR A 354 -15.37 9.04 -20.93
C THR A 354 -15.72 10.54 -21.00
N ARG A 355 -14.70 11.43 -20.88
CA ARG A 355 -14.88 12.88 -20.87
C ARG A 355 -14.80 13.52 -22.27
N HIS A 356 -14.30 12.80 -23.26
CA HIS A 356 -14.20 13.24 -24.65
C HIS A 356 -15.09 12.38 -25.53
N MET A 357 -15.67 13.00 -26.58
CA MET A 357 -16.55 12.34 -27.56
C MET A 357 -15.79 11.98 -28.85
N ASP A 358 -14.50 11.69 -28.76
CA ASP A 358 -13.64 11.38 -29.91
C ASP A 358 -13.82 9.93 -30.37
#